data_6880652f932150b458f6e54f4480a2f4
#
_entry.id   6880652f932150b458f6e54f4480a2f4
#
_cell.length_a   1.000
_cell.length_b   1.000
_cell.length_c   1.000
_cell.angle_alpha   90.00
_cell.angle_beta   90.00
_cell.angle_gamma   90.00
#
_symmetry.space_group_name_H-M   'P 1'
#
loop_
_entity.id
_entity.type
_entity.pdbx_description
1 polymer ?
#
loop_
_entity_poly.entity_id
_entity_poly.type
_entity_poly.pdbx_seq_one_letter_code
_entity_poly.pdbx_strand_id
1 'polypeptide(L)'
;MQSDHSFRFILTCTLLLALTACASIPRDFDQEPSHSWRKPEETPLGIYFDYYAPEDPSLSGVRLLANPREAFNVRFGSANLAEKSLDMQYYLWKSDLTGMLLLFRALQAADRGVRVRILIDDIYHSGRDNNYAALDSHPNMEIRVYNPVGSRGAGKGANMVYHKGSLDHRMHNKVFLVDSAVAVLGGRNIGNDYFGVDEKLNFRDLDVLAVGPAAKKAGEAFDMYWNSPAAVPITVLLKEPVAEDALEQNRGRLKARLEEMDALPYTVPRKNEEIRKNLARLAEELVWADAEIVIDSLERFEGGSKSAFVELTARLAEEAESEFVIETAYLIPAQEGIDRVAEITERGVRVRILTNSMLSNNHLSVHAHYRKYRKRMIEAGIELHELRPDPEILELYKQAERRVAESHAGLHTKAFVMDRRLSMIGSYNMDPRSRIWNSEIGLLIDSEEFAEKVLEIMERGLDPANSYRLTLDDKGKLVWTAEGPDGPETWHKEPGSTAWQRFKVRFMSWIPMEKEL
;
A
#
# COMPACT_ATOMS: atom_id res chain seq x y z
N MET A 1 -17.73 44.50 35.86
CA MET A 1 -18.23 44.43 34.45
C MET A 1 -17.20 44.78 33.38
N GLN A 2 -16.09 45.45 33.68
CA GLN A 2 -15.03 45.78 32.67
C GLN A 2 -14.04 44.62 32.36
N SER A 3 -13.88 43.64 33.24
CA SER A 3 -12.91 42.51 33.01
C SER A 3 -13.43 41.47 32.00
N ASP A 4 -14.74 41.34 31.84
CA ASP A 4 -15.35 40.31 30.97
C ASP A 4 -15.28 40.69 29.48
N HIS A 5 -15.30 41.99 29.16
CA HIS A 5 -15.17 42.47 27.79
C HIS A 5 -13.74 42.33 27.25
N SER A 6 -12.73 42.56 28.10
CA SER A 6 -11.32 42.40 27.71
C SER A 6 -10.96 40.95 27.46
N PHE A 7 -11.49 40.02 28.27
CA PHE A 7 -11.25 38.59 28.09
C PHE A 7 -11.92 38.05 26.81
N ARG A 8 -13.15 38.45 26.52
CA ARG A 8 -13.87 38.12 25.30
C ARG A 8 -13.19 38.69 24.05
N PHE A 9 -12.72 39.95 24.15
CA PHE A 9 -11.97 40.57 23.04
C PHE A 9 -10.64 39.90 22.77
N ILE A 10 -9.88 39.52 23.80
CA ILE A 10 -8.62 38.76 23.67
C ILE A 10 -8.90 37.37 23.10
N LEU A 11 -9.93 36.67 23.57
CA LEU A 11 -10.33 35.36 23.06
C LEU A 11 -10.78 35.41 21.61
N THR A 12 -11.53 36.45 21.22
CA THR A 12 -11.99 36.68 19.84
C THR A 12 -10.81 37.06 18.93
N CYS A 13 -9.88 37.91 19.40
CA CYS A 13 -8.67 38.26 18.64
C CYS A 13 -7.70 37.06 18.50
N THR A 14 -7.59 36.22 19.54
CA THR A 14 -6.78 34.99 19.48
C THR A 14 -7.42 33.95 18.54
N LEU A 15 -8.74 33.84 18.53
CA LEU A 15 -9.49 33.00 17.60
C LEU A 15 -9.40 33.51 16.15
N LEU A 16 -9.47 34.83 15.93
CA LEU A 16 -9.28 35.46 14.61
C LEU A 16 -7.83 35.35 14.11
N LEU A 17 -6.83 35.48 14.99
CA LEU A 17 -5.41 35.25 14.65
C LEU A 17 -5.12 33.76 14.35
N ALA A 18 -5.81 32.83 15.02
CA ALA A 18 -5.73 31.42 14.68
C ALA A 18 -6.37 31.08 13.32
N LEU A 19 -7.37 31.85 12.88
CA LEU A 19 -8.03 31.69 11.58
C LEU A 19 -7.22 32.26 10.41
N THR A 20 -6.29 33.21 10.66
CA THR A 20 -5.41 33.75 9.61
C THR A 20 -4.14 32.94 9.40
N ALA A 21 -3.89 31.91 10.19
CA ALA A 21 -2.75 30.98 10.04
C ALA A 21 -3.00 29.84 9.03
N CYS A 22 -4.04 29.94 8.19
CA CYS A 22 -4.22 29.04 7.03
C CYS A 22 -3.18 29.39 5.97
N ALA A 23 -1.95 28.88 6.09
CA ALA A 23 -0.98 28.94 5.02
C ALA A 23 -1.55 28.14 3.83
N SER A 24 -1.99 28.84 2.80
CA SER A 24 -2.33 28.22 1.52
C SER A 24 -1.03 27.86 0.80
N ILE A 25 -0.98 26.67 0.22
CA ILE A 25 0.12 26.31 -0.67
C ILE A 25 -0.02 27.20 -1.93
N PRO A 26 1.08 27.78 -2.43
CA PRO A 26 1.05 28.46 -3.72
C PRO A 26 0.49 27.47 -4.78
N ARG A 27 -0.49 27.91 -5.55
CA ARG A 27 -1.05 27.10 -6.66
C ARG A 27 -0.40 27.45 -8.00
N ASP A 28 0.35 28.52 -8.02
CA ASP A 28 1.09 29.02 -9.18
C ASP A 28 2.57 28.70 -8.96
N PHE A 29 2.99 27.53 -9.41
CA PHE A 29 4.37 27.08 -9.43
C PHE A 29 4.66 26.45 -10.79
N ASP A 30 5.84 26.73 -11.30
CA ASP A 30 6.32 26.15 -12.54
C ASP A 30 6.56 24.64 -12.36
N GLN A 31 5.97 23.86 -13.23
CA GLN A 31 6.08 22.40 -13.24
C GLN A 31 6.30 21.93 -14.68
N GLU A 32 7.54 21.57 -14.98
CA GLU A 32 7.84 20.98 -16.28
C GLU A 32 7.30 19.55 -16.33
N PRO A 33 6.45 19.20 -17.32
CA PRO A 33 6.03 17.83 -17.51
C PRO A 33 7.20 16.92 -17.81
N SER A 34 7.27 15.79 -17.17
CA SER A 34 8.28 14.76 -17.45
C SER A 34 7.64 13.37 -17.53
N HIS A 35 8.28 12.48 -18.27
CA HIS A 35 7.72 11.18 -18.58
C HIS A 35 8.70 10.07 -18.20
N SER A 36 8.18 8.90 -17.84
CA SER A 36 8.92 7.67 -17.67
C SER A 36 9.71 7.32 -18.94
N TRP A 37 10.75 6.51 -18.82
CA TRP A 37 11.58 6.16 -19.97
C TRP A 37 10.74 5.42 -21.03
N ARG A 38 10.75 5.91 -22.27
CA ARG A 38 9.83 5.40 -23.31
C ARG A 38 10.36 4.22 -24.10
N LYS A 39 11.66 3.92 -23.95
CA LYS A 39 12.36 2.89 -24.73
C LYS A 39 13.07 1.90 -23.80
N PRO A 40 12.32 1.11 -23.00
CA PRO A 40 12.92 0.12 -22.11
C PRO A 40 13.79 -0.89 -22.86
N GLU A 41 13.46 -1.20 -24.12
CA GLU A 41 14.24 -2.07 -25.01
C GLU A 41 15.67 -1.57 -25.30
N GLU A 42 15.99 -0.31 -25.04
CA GLU A 42 17.34 0.25 -25.15
C GLU A 42 18.14 0.13 -23.83
N THR A 43 17.53 -0.40 -22.77
CA THR A 43 18.18 -0.55 -21.45
C THR A 43 18.61 -1.99 -21.19
N PRO A 44 19.67 -2.23 -20.40
CA PRO A 44 20.09 -3.60 -20.09
C PRO A 44 19.00 -4.46 -19.44
N LEU A 45 18.15 -3.86 -18.59
CA LEU A 45 17.03 -4.58 -17.98
C LEU A 45 15.96 -4.93 -19.01
N GLY A 46 15.63 -4.01 -19.93
CA GLY A 46 14.67 -4.28 -21.00
C GLY A 46 15.18 -5.36 -21.94
N ILE A 47 16.40 -5.23 -22.47
CA ILE A 47 17.04 -6.25 -23.31
C ILE A 47 17.07 -7.60 -22.61
N TYR A 48 17.36 -7.62 -21.31
CA TYR A 48 17.42 -8.84 -20.52
C TYR A 48 16.08 -9.55 -20.44
N PHE A 49 15.00 -8.84 -20.13
CA PHE A 49 13.67 -9.44 -20.02
C PHE A 49 13.05 -9.74 -21.39
N ASP A 50 13.35 -8.97 -22.42
CA ASP A 50 12.93 -9.25 -23.80
C ASP A 50 13.50 -10.59 -24.31
N TYR A 51 14.67 -11.01 -23.83
CA TYR A 51 15.23 -12.33 -24.15
C TYR A 51 14.36 -13.50 -23.66
N TYR A 52 13.63 -13.33 -22.58
CA TYR A 52 12.72 -14.35 -22.03
C TYR A 52 11.27 -14.18 -22.54
N ALA A 53 10.99 -13.10 -23.26
CA ALA A 53 9.65 -12.81 -23.74
C ALA A 53 9.19 -13.84 -24.80
N PRO A 54 7.92 -14.25 -24.79
CA PRO A 54 7.33 -15.06 -25.84
C PRO A 54 7.21 -14.28 -27.15
N GLU A 55 6.87 -14.97 -28.23
CA GLU A 55 6.64 -14.33 -29.55
C GLU A 55 5.47 -13.34 -29.54
N ASP A 56 4.49 -13.52 -28.66
CA ASP A 56 3.36 -12.61 -28.50
C ASP A 56 3.76 -11.37 -27.67
N PRO A 57 3.90 -10.21 -28.31
CA PRO A 57 4.35 -8.99 -27.63
C PRO A 57 3.28 -8.35 -26.72
N SER A 58 2.05 -8.84 -26.72
CA SER A 58 0.96 -8.34 -25.86
C SER A 58 1.08 -8.88 -24.43
N LEU A 59 1.76 -10.00 -24.25
CA LEU A 59 1.90 -10.64 -22.95
C LEU A 59 2.94 -9.93 -22.09
N SER A 60 2.65 -9.85 -20.79
CA SER A 60 3.55 -9.34 -19.77
C SER A 60 4.10 -10.47 -18.93
N GLY A 61 5.38 -10.43 -18.60
CA GLY A 61 5.95 -11.34 -17.61
C GLY A 61 5.59 -10.85 -16.21
N VAL A 62 4.93 -11.70 -15.42
CA VAL A 62 4.51 -11.37 -14.05
C VAL A 62 5.05 -12.39 -13.05
N ARG A 63 5.41 -11.92 -11.86
CA ARG A 63 5.84 -12.78 -10.77
C ARG A 63 5.31 -12.29 -9.42
N LEU A 64 4.71 -13.20 -8.66
CA LEU A 64 4.21 -12.92 -7.31
C LEU A 64 5.38 -12.69 -6.32
N LEU A 65 5.33 -11.61 -5.57
CA LEU A 65 6.27 -11.26 -4.50
C LEU A 65 5.54 -11.33 -3.14
N ALA A 66 5.30 -12.53 -2.65
CA ALA A 66 4.67 -12.74 -1.35
C ALA A 66 5.68 -12.59 -0.20
N ASN A 67 6.92 -13.02 -0.40
CA ASN A 67 7.96 -12.95 0.63
C ASN A 67 8.48 -11.51 0.79
N PRO A 68 8.46 -10.92 2.01
CA PRO A 68 8.87 -9.54 2.26
C PRO A 68 10.36 -9.29 1.97
N ARG A 69 11.24 -10.28 2.25
CA ARG A 69 12.67 -10.22 1.90
C ARG A 69 12.85 -10.09 0.40
N GLU A 70 12.15 -10.91 -0.37
CA GLU A 70 12.24 -10.90 -1.82
C GLU A 70 11.69 -9.58 -2.39
N ALA A 71 10.56 -9.09 -1.87
CA ALA A 71 9.98 -7.81 -2.23
C ALA A 71 10.94 -6.63 -1.99
N PHE A 72 11.71 -6.67 -0.88
CA PHE A 72 12.78 -5.71 -0.61
C PHE A 72 13.95 -5.85 -1.58
N ASN A 73 14.46 -7.08 -1.72
CA ASN A 73 15.66 -7.37 -2.54
C ASN A 73 15.45 -7.02 -4.01
N VAL A 74 14.24 -7.22 -4.54
CA VAL A 74 13.88 -6.84 -5.91
C VAL A 74 13.99 -5.32 -6.08
N ARG A 75 13.41 -4.53 -5.18
CA ARG A 75 13.48 -3.06 -5.25
C ARG A 75 14.92 -2.56 -5.09
N PHE A 76 15.60 -3.05 -4.07
CA PHE A 76 16.96 -2.65 -3.75
C PHE A 76 17.96 -3.03 -4.86
N GLY A 77 17.80 -4.22 -5.44
CA GLY A 77 18.64 -4.71 -6.52
C GLY A 77 18.36 -4.03 -7.85
N SER A 78 17.10 -3.89 -8.24
CA SER A 78 16.75 -3.25 -9.52
C SER A 78 17.11 -1.76 -9.54
N ALA A 79 16.96 -1.03 -8.42
CA ALA A 79 17.47 0.35 -8.30
C ALA A 79 18.98 0.45 -8.53
N ASN A 80 19.73 -0.58 -8.11
CA ASN A 80 21.16 -0.62 -8.35
C ASN A 80 21.52 -0.87 -9.83
N LEU A 81 20.62 -1.53 -10.58
CA LEU A 81 20.81 -1.83 -12.02
C LEU A 81 20.17 -0.77 -12.93
N ALA A 82 19.49 0.22 -12.39
CA ALA A 82 18.89 1.29 -13.16
C ALA A 82 19.95 2.06 -13.97
N GLU A 83 19.63 2.38 -15.24
CA GLU A 83 20.52 3.14 -16.13
C GLU A 83 19.90 4.43 -16.66
N LYS A 84 18.57 4.50 -16.84
CA LYS A 84 17.90 5.65 -17.44
C LYS A 84 16.98 6.35 -16.44
N SER A 85 16.09 5.59 -15.77
CA SER A 85 15.09 6.17 -14.87
C SER A 85 14.78 5.28 -13.69
N LEU A 86 14.47 5.92 -12.57
CA LEU A 86 13.92 5.29 -11.37
C LEU A 86 12.75 6.15 -10.89
N ASP A 87 11.54 5.64 -11.07
CA ASP A 87 10.31 6.35 -10.73
C ASP A 87 9.60 5.62 -9.58
N MET A 88 9.34 6.32 -8.49
CA MET A 88 8.79 5.73 -7.26
C MET A 88 7.61 6.55 -6.75
N GLN A 89 6.46 5.89 -6.56
CA GLN A 89 5.22 6.49 -6.08
C GLN A 89 4.74 5.71 -4.86
N TYR A 90 4.58 6.39 -3.72
CA TYR A 90 4.18 5.74 -2.47
C TYR A 90 3.27 6.60 -1.60
N TYR A 91 2.29 5.97 -0.97
CA TYR A 91 1.45 6.58 0.05
C TYR A 91 2.21 6.84 1.35
N LEU A 92 3.06 5.88 1.76
CA LEU A 92 3.87 5.95 2.96
C LEU A 92 5.30 5.53 2.68
N TRP A 93 6.24 6.40 3.09
CA TRP A 93 7.67 6.09 3.10
C TRP A 93 8.23 6.40 4.49
N LYS A 94 8.61 5.38 5.26
CA LYS A 94 9.17 5.53 6.61
C LYS A 94 10.65 5.90 6.58
N SER A 95 11.09 6.61 7.62
CA SER A 95 12.53 6.91 7.83
C SER A 95 13.19 5.86 8.75
N ASP A 96 12.80 4.61 8.60
CA ASP A 96 13.40 3.44 9.25
C ASP A 96 14.50 2.83 8.37
N LEU A 97 15.07 1.70 8.80
CA LEU A 97 16.22 1.10 8.13
C LEU A 97 15.94 0.80 6.65
N THR A 98 14.83 0.11 6.34
CA THR A 98 14.52 -0.26 4.96
C THR A 98 14.20 0.95 4.08
N GLY A 99 13.49 1.94 4.62
CA GLY A 99 13.19 3.18 3.91
C GLY A 99 14.44 4.01 3.61
N MET A 100 15.37 4.10 4.56
CA MET A 100 16.63 4.83 4.35
C MET A 100 17.58 4.11 3.40
N LEU A 101 17.61 2.77 3.42
CA LEU A 101 18.40 1.97 2.48
C LEU A 101 17.92 2.15 1.03
N LEU A 102 16.59 2.17 0.79
CA LEU A 102 16.04 2.43 -0.54
C LEU A 102 16.30 3.87 -1.01
N LEU A 103 16.19 4.89 -0.13
CA LEU A 103 16.57 6.26 -0.47
C LEU A 103 18.07 6.37 -0.81
N PHE A 104 18.92 5.64 -0.09
CA PHE A 104 20.34 5.61 -0.41
C PHE A 104 20.61 4.99 -1.79
N ARG A 105 19.91 3.90 -2.16
CA ARG A 105 20.01 3.32 -3.50
C ARG A 105 19.51 4.27 -4.59
N ALA A 106 18.44 5.02 -4.32
CA ALA A 106 17.95 6.06 -5.23
C ALA A 106 19.01 7.17 -5.44
N LEU A 107 19.63 7.64 -4.35
CA LEU A 107 20.72 8.62 -4.42
C LEU A 107 21.93 8.08 -5.21
N GLN A 108 22.32 6.83 -4.97
CA GLN A 108 23.40 6.19 -5.74
C GLN A 108 23.04 6.02 -7.22
N ALA A 109 21.78 5.80 -7.57
CA ALA A 109 21.33 5.77 -8.96
C ALA A 109 21.46 7.18 -9.58
N ALA A 110 21.03 8.22 -8.88
CA ALA A 110 21.19 9.62 -9.30
C ALA A 110 22.68 9.99 -9.50
N ASP A 111 23.58 9.56 -8.60
CA ASP A 111 25.03 9.75 -8.74
C ASP A 111 25.60 9.12 -10.01
N ARG A 112 24.98 8.04 -10.51
CA ARG A 112 25.36 7.41 -11.78
C ARG A 112 24.76 8.08 -13.02
N GLY A 113 23.97 9.13 -12.85
CA GLY A 113 23.30 9.86 -13.93
C GLY A 113 21.88 9.35 -14.24
N VAL A 114 21.33 8.42 -13.45
CA VAL A 114 19.94 7.97 -13.57
C VAL A 114 19.01 9.08 -13.14
N ARG A 115 17.98 9.38 -13.93
CA ARG A 115 16.92 10.29 -13.51
C ARG A 115 16.03 9.62 -12.46
N VAL A 116 15.94 10.21 -11.29
CA VAL A 116 15.15 9.71 -10.16
C VAL A 116 13.98 10.64 -9.90
N ARG A 117 12.75 10.10 -9.89
CA ARG A 117 11.54 10.83 -9.50
C ARG A 117 10.86 10.11 -8.33
N ILE A 118 10.54 10.85 -7.27
CA ILE A 118 9.87 10.31 -6.08
C ILE A 118 8.59 11.12 -5.82
N LEU A 119 7.44 10.46 -5.88
CA LEU A 119 6.14 11.03 -5.56
C LEU A 119 5.60 10.41 -4.28
N ILE A 120 5.39 11.23 -3.26
CA ILE A 120 4.95 10.78 -1.92
C ILE A 120 3.66 11.51 -1.52
N ASP A 121 2.67 10.77 -0.99
CA ASP A 121 1.49 11.40 -0.39
C ASP A 121 1.86 12.12 0.92
N ASP A 122 1.25 13.28 1.15
CA ASP A 122 1.59 14.13 2.31
C ASP A 122 1.08 13.62 3.66
N ILE A 123 0.17 12.65 3.70
CA ILE A 123 -0.55 12.32 4.94
C ILE A 123 0.39 11.93 6.10
N TYR A 124 1.44 11.17 5.80
CA TYR A 124 2.46 10.72 6.76
C TYR A 124 3.82 11.39 6.58
N HIS A 125 3.87 12.47 5.77
CA HIS A 125 5.13 13.10 5.37
C HIS A 125 5.59 14.25 6.27
N SER A 126 4.77 14.75 7.18
CA SER A 126 5.06 15.96 7.97
C SER A 126 6.40 15.90 8.74
N GLY A 127 7.12 17.02 8.71
CA GLY A 127 8.40 17.19 9.42
C GLY A 127 9.62 16.62 8.68
N ARG A 128 9.48 16.17 7.43
CA ARG A 128 10.57 15.59 6.64
C ARG A 128 10.94 16.42 5.42
N ASP A 129 10.25 17.55 5.19
CA ASP A 129 10.41 18.39 3.99
C ASP A 129 11.88 18.74 3.71
N ASN A 130 12.63 19.19 4.70
CA ASN A 130 14.04 19.54 4.54
C ASN A 130 14.93 18.36 4.13
N ASN A 131 14.65 17.15 4.62
CA ASN A 131 15.43 15.96 4.27
C ASN A 131 15.18 15.55 2.81
N TYR A 132 13.93 15.62 2.35
CA TYR A 132 13.59 15.33 0.96
C TYR A 132 14.06 16.45 0.03
N ALA A 133 13.93 17.72 0.43
CA ALA A 133 14.44 18.84 -0.34
C ALA A 133 15.97 18.82 -0.46
N ALA A 134 16.69 18.33 0.56
CA ALA A 134 18.13 18.12 0.47
C ALA A 134 18.49 17.02 -0.55
N LEU A 135 17.65 15.99 -0.73
CA LEU A 135 17.85 14.99 -1.80
C LEU A 135 17.47 15.56 -3.17
N ASP A 136 16.39 16.35 -3.23
CA ASP A 136 15.91 17.05 -4.43
C ASP A 136 16.94 18.05 -5.00
N SER A 137 17.87 18.57 -4.17
CA SER A 137 18.98 19.41 -4.63
C SER A 137 20.01 18.67 -5.49
N HIS A 138 19.94 17.34 -5.59
CA HIS A 138 20.75 16.57 -6.52
C HIS A 138 20.25 16.76 -7.97
N PRO A 139 21.12 17.07 -8.97
CA PRO A 139 20.69 17.42 -10.32
C PRO A 139 19.89 16.35 -11.06
N ASN A 140 19.97 15.08 -10.64
CA ASN A 140 19.27 13.95 -11.24
C ASN A 140 18.12 13.42 -10.35
N MET A 141 17.74 14.14 -9.27
CA MET A 141 16.60 13.76 -8.41
C MET A 141 15.55 14.85 -8.40
N GLU A 142 14.29 14.45 -8.47
CA GLU A 142 13.15 15.33 -8.29
C GLU A 142 12.14 14.67 -7.35
N ILE A 143 11.70 15.42 -6.33
CA ILE A 143 10.78 14.92 -5.33
C ILE A 143 9.55 15.82 -5.28
N ARG A 144 8.36 15.18 -5.44
CA ARG A 144 7.08 15.87 -5.34
C ARG A 144 6.24 15.27 -4.23
N VAL A 145 5.44 16.11 -3.60
CA VAL A 145 4.47 15.73 -2.56
C VAL A 145 3.07 15.84 -3.13
N TYR A 146 2.31 14.75 -3.07
CA TYR A 146 0.95 14.72 -3.60
C TYR A 146 -0.04 15.31 -2.60
N ASN A 147 -0.88 16.23 -3.07
CA ASN A 147 -1.94 16.92 -2.33
C ASN A 147 -1.48 17.38 -0.92
N PRO A 148 -0.44 18.22 -0.84
CA PRO A 148 0.14 18.62 0.42
C PRO A 148 -0.82 19.52 1.23
N VAL A 149 -0.72 19.40 2.56
CA VAL A 149 -1.46 20.23 3.52
C VAL A 149 -0.71 21.54 3.73
N GLY A 150 -1.40 22.69 3.63
CA GLY A 150 -0.78 24.02 3.74
C GLY A 150 -0.02 24.27 5.04
N SER A 151 -0.53 23.74 6.17
CA SER A 151 0.19 23.80 7.45
C SER A 151 1.16 22.63 7.60
N ARG A 152 2.47 22.92 7.62
CA ARG A 152 3.55 21.92 7.71
C ARG A 152 3.97 21.55 9.14
N GLY A 153 3.42 22.22 10.16
CA GLY A 153 3.78 22.06 11.56
C GLY A 153 2.64 21.54 12.45
N ALA A 154 2.62 21.98 13.71
CA ALA A 154 1.61 21.60 14.71
C ALA A 154 0.16 21.90 14.28
N GLY A 155 -0.05 22.82 13.34
CA GLY A 155 -1.37 23.16 12.77
C GLY A 155 -1.88 22.17 11.71
N LYS A 156 -1.12 21.15 11.31
CA LYS A 156 -1.50 20.22 10.23
C LYS A 156 -2.86 19.55 10.51
N GLY A 157 -3.06 19.05 11.74
CA GLY A 157 -4.31 18.40 12.11
C GLY A 157 -5.54 19.33 12.06
N ALA A 158 -5.39 20.57 12.51
CA ALA A 158 -6.46 21.56 12.44
C ALA A 158 -6.77 21.96 10.98
N ASN A 159 -5.76 22.08 10.14
CA ASN A 159 -5.91 22.38 8.72
C ASN A 159 -6.64 21.24 7.97
N MET A 160 -6.31 19.97 8.29
CA MET A 160 -7.02 18.81 7.72
C MET A 160 -8.51 18.80 8.08
N VAL A 161 -8.86 19.20 9.31
CA VAL A 161 -10.27 19.28 9.73
C VAL A 161 -11.00 20.42 9.00
N TYR A 162 -10.35 21.57 8.84
CA TYR A 162 -10.94 22.75 8.19
C TYR A 162 -11.16 22.56 6.68
N HIS A 163 -10.21 21.91 6.00
CA HIS A 163 -10.27 21.62 4.56
C HIS A 163 -10.76 20.21 4.27
N LYS A 164 -11.62 19.65 5.13
CA LYS A 164 -12.25 18.35 4.93
C LYS A 164 -12.92 18.28 3.55
N GLY A 165 -12.67 17.20 2.84
CA GLY A 165 -13.15 16.99 1.47
C GLY A 165 -12.02 17.11 0.42
N SER A 166 -11.39 18.27 0.26
CA SER A 166 -10.29 18.43 -0.71
C SER A 166 -8.99 17.78 -0.25
N LEU A 167 -8.71 17.76 1.06
CA LEU A 167 -7.55 17.11 1.65
C LEU A 167 -7.77 15.63 1.96
N ASP A 168 -8.99 15.12 1.85
CA ASP A 168 -9.29 13.70 2.04
C ASP A 168 -8.86 12.86 0.83
N HIS A 169 -8.74 13.47 -0.35
CA HIS A 169 -8.23 12.79 -1.55
C HIS A 169 -6.74 12.47 -1.40
N ARG A 170 -6.42 11.18 -1.28
CA ARG A 170 -5.05 10.70 -1.08
C ARG A 170 -4.61 9.79 -2.21
N MET A 171 -3.34 9.90 -2.56
CA MET A 171 -2.70 9.02 -3.51
C MET A 171 -2.27 7.73 -2.79
N HIS A 172 -3.10 6.69 -2.87
CA HIS A 172 -2.80 5.41 -2.25
C HIS A 172 -2.06 4.43 -3.16
N ASN A 173 -1.65 4.89 -4.34
CA ASN A 173 -0.88 4.15 -5.33
C ASN A 173 0.50 3.77 -4.81
N LYS A 174 1.02 2.59 -5.21
CA LYS A 174 2.36 2.10 -4.90
C LYS A 174 2.99 1.55 -6.16
N VAL A 175 3.98 2.27 -6.68
CA VAL A 175 4.71 1.92 -7.90
C VAL A 175 6.19 2.09 -7.65
N PHE A 176 6.97 1.08 -8.02
CA PHE A 176 8.41 1.13 -8.09
C PHE A 176 8.81 0.72 -9.51
N LEU A 177 9.31 1.65 -10.30
CA LEU A 177 9.55 1.46 -11.73
C LEU A 177 11.00 1.77 -12.06
N VAL A 178 11.66 0.85 -12.75
CA VAL A 178 13.05 0.97 -13.18
C VAL A 178 13.12 0.89 -14.70
N ASP A 179 13.64 1.94 -15.34
CA ASP A 179 13.87 2.03 -16.78
C ASP A 179 12.62 1.74 -17.63
N SER A 180 11.42 1.81 -17.05
CA SER A 180 10.16 1.32 -17.61
C SER A 180 10.21 -0.15 -18.07
N ALA A 181 11.25 -0.87 -17.69
CA ALA A 181 11.47 -2.28 -18.00
C ALA A 181 10.97 -3.21 -16.90
N VAL A 182 11.08 -2.78 -15.64
CA VAL A 182 10.67 -3.53 -14.46
C VAL A 182 9.80 -2.66 -13.58
N ALA A 183 8.58 -3.11 -13.31
CA ALA A 183 7.67 -2.49 -12.35
C ALA A 183 7.41 -3.43 -11.17
N VAL A 184 7.28 -2.86 -9.96
CA VAL A 184 6.73 -3.55 -8.81
C VAL A 184 5.53 -2.77 -8.32
N LEU A 185 4.37 -3.43 -8.31
CA LEU A 185 3.08 -2.90 -7.87
C LEU A 185 2.49 -3.80 -6.79
N GLY A 186 1.65 -3.27 -5.92
CA GLY A 186 0.98 -4.09 -4.91
C GLY A 186 0.54 -3.30 -3.70
N GLY A 187 0.45 -3.98 -2.55
CA GLY A 187 -0.02 -3.40 -1.30
C GLY A 187 1.07 -2.73 -0.46
N ARG A 188 2.35 -3.14 -0.61
CA ARG A 188 3.42 -2.70 0.29
C ARG A 188 3.78 -1.23 0.13
N ASN A 189 3.79 -0.52 1.26
CA ASN A 189 4.51 0.75 1.40
C ASN A 189 6.00 0.50 1.68
N ILE A 190 6.75 1.57 1.90
CA ILE A 190 8.17 1.49 2.27
C ILE A 190 8.32 1.66 3.79
N GLY A 191 8.76 0.60 4.46
CA GLY A 191 8.98 0.56 5.91
C GLY A 191 9.32 -0.84 6.42
N ASN A 192 9.92 -0.91 7.59
CA ASN A 192 10.38 -2.16 8.22
C ASN A 192 9.27 -3.19 8.38
N ASP A 193 8.06 -2.75 8.71
CA ASP A 193 6.87 -3.57 8.91
C ASP A 193 6.34 -4.20 7.61
N TYR A 194 6.67 -3.64 6.45
CA TYR A 194 6.33 -4.20 5.14
C TYR A 194 7.37 -5.19 4.61
N PHE A 195 8.58 -5.13 5.16
CA PHE A 195 9.69 -5.97 4.72
C PHE A 195 10.18 -6.98 5.77
N GLY A 196 9.36 -7.27 6.78
CA GLY A 196 9.65 -8.31 7.77
C GLY A 196 10.78 -7.98 8.73
N VAL A 197 10.98 -6.71 9.05
CA VAL A 197 12.10 -6.20 9.87
C VAL A 197 11.64 -5.57 11.19
N ASP A 198 10.35 -5.29 11.35
CA ASP A 198 9.83 -4.65 12.55
C ASP A 198 9.71 -5.64 13.72
N GLU A 199 10.10 -5.21 14.92
CA GLU A 199 10.09 -6.06 16.11
C GLU A 199 8.69 -6.29 16.70
N LYS A 200 7.69 -5.46 16.32
CA LYS A 200 6.35 -5.48 16.94
C LYS A 200 5.28 -5.97 16.00
N LEU A 201 5.30 -5.53 14.74
CA LEU A 201 4.26 -5.82 13.76
C LEU A 201 4.89 -5.99 12.39
N ASN A 202 4.62 -7.12 11.75
CA ASN A 202 4.97 -7.32 10.34
C ASN A 202 3.72 -7.63 9.53
N PHE A 203 3.62 -6.99 8.36
CA PHE A 203 2.49 -7.16 7.49
C PHE A 203 2.68 -8.34 6.53
N ARG A 204 1.66 -9.18 6.46
CA ARG A 204 1.44 -10.07 5.33
C ARG A 204 0.85 -9.23 4.20
N ASP A 205 1.55 -9.15 3.08
CA ASP A 205 1.15 -8.35 1.93
C ASP A 205 1.65 -8.98 0.62
N LEU A 206 1.04 -8.64 -0.50
CA LEU A 206 1.40 -9.13 -1.82
C LEU A 206 1.78 -7.98 -2.75
N ASP A 207 2.86 -8.17 -3.51
CA ASP A 207 3.23 -7.37 -4.66
C ASP A 207 3.39 -8.27 -5.89
N VAL A 208 3.40 -7.65 -7.06
CA VAL A 208 3.75 -8.27 -8.34
C VAL A 208 4.91 -7.53 -8.96
N LEU A 209 5.95 -8.27 -9.36
CA LEU A 209 6.91 -7.80 -10.34
C LEU A 209 6.30 -7.98 -11.72
N ALA A 210 6.34 -6.96 -12.56
CA ALA A 210 5.86 -6.97 -13.93
C ALA A 210 6.93 -6.45 -14.89
N VAL A 211 7.04 -7.08 -16.06
CA VAL A 211 7.93 -6.69 -17.16
C VAL A 211 7.13 -6.65 -18.47
N GLY A 212 7.68 -6.03 -19.50
CA GLY A 212 7.00 -5.91 -20.80
C GLY A 212 5.90 -4.83 -20.80
N PRO A 213 4.76 -5.07 -21.49
CA PRO A 213 3.69 -4.08 -21.64
C PRO A 213 3.17 -3.51 -20.30
N ALA A 214 2.98 -4.34 -19.28
CA ALA A 214 2.49 -3.89 -17.98
C ALA A 214 3.46 -2.92 -17.29
N ALA A 215 4.78 -3.10 -17.42
CA ALA A 215 5.75 -2.17 -16.87
C ALA A 215 5.71 -0.81 -17.59
N LYS A 216 5.54 -0.79 -18.91
CA LYS A 216 5.33 0.46 -19.69
C LYS A 216 4.06 1.18 -19.24
N LYS A 217 2.96 0.46 -19.06
CA LYS A 217 1.69 1.01 -18.57
C LYS A 217 1.77 1.53 -17.13
N ALA A 218 2.56 0.89 -16.27
CA ALA A 218 2.85 1.40 -14.93
C ALA A 218 3.57 2.76 -14.99
N GLY A 219 4.43 2.97 -15.99
CA GLY A 219 5.08 4.26 -16.26
C GLY A 219 4.09 5.35 -16.69
N GLU A 220 3.15 5.03 -17.58
CA GLU A 220 2.08 5.95 -17.99
C GLU A 220 1.18 6.32 -16.79
N ALA A 221 0.86 5.34 -15.95
CA ALA A 221 0.10 5.53 -14.72
C ALA A 221 0.83 6.43 -13.71
N PHE A 222 2.14 6.24 -13.53
CA PHE A 222 2.97 7.13 -12.71
C PHE A 222 2.97 8.56 -13.26
N ASP A 223 3.19 8.74 -14.57
CA ASP A 223 3.27 10.04 -15.24
C ASP A 223 1.97 10.84 -15.08
N MET A 224 0.81 10.19 -15.11
CA MET A 224 -0.48 10.84 -14.89
C MET A 224 -0.54 11.54 -13.53
N TYR A 225 -0.09 10.89 -12.46
CA TYR A 225 -0.07 11.49 -11.12
C TYR A 225 1.08 12.48 -10.95
N TRP A 226 2.24 12.17 -11.51
CA TRP A 226 3.43 13.02 -11.45
C TRP A 226 3.20 14.40 -12.09
N ASN A 227 2.54 14.44 -13.23
CA ASN A 227 2.27 15.68 -13.98
C ASN A 227 0.96 16.37 -13.54
N SER A 228 0.28 15.85 -12.51
CA SER A 228 -0.95 16.48 -12.02
C SER A 228 -0.66 17.75 -11.21
N PRO A 229 -1.57 18.74 -11.19
CA PRO A 229 -1.43 19.92 -10.34
C PRO A 229 -1.37 19.62 -8.84
N ALA A 230 -1.77 18.40 -8.43
CA ALA A 230 -1.70 17.95 -7.03
C ALA A 230 -0.29 17.48 -6.62
N ALA A 231 0.61 17.22 -7.56
CA ALA A 231 1.99 16.80 -7.32
C ALA A 231 2.90 18.01 -7.20
N VAL A 232 3.03 18.57 -6.01
CA VAL A 232 3.75 19.81 -5.73
C VAL A 232 5.24 19.54 -5.50
N PRO A 233 6.17 20.24 -6.19
CA PRO A 233 7.60 20.14 -5.92
C PRO A 233 7.92 20.39 -4.45
N ILE A 234 8.80 19.59 -3.86
CA ILE A 234 9.12 19.71 -2.43
C ILE A 234 9.67 21.08 -2.06
N THR A 235 10.38 21.74 -2.97
CA THR A 235 10.94 23.07 -2.78
C THR A 235 9.89 24.16 -2.57
N VAL A 236 8.69 24.01 -3.15
CA VAL A 236 7.55 24.93 -2.96
C VAL A 236 7.01 24.89 -1.53
N LEU A 237 7.22 23.78 -0.82
CA LEU A 237 6.74 23.56 0.54
C LEU A 237 7.69 24.09 1.61
N LEU A 238 8.89 24.51 1.24
CA LEU A 238 9.89 25.02 2.16
C LEU A 238 9.61 26.47 2.54
N LYS A 239 9.90 26.80 3.80
CA LYS A 239 9.89 28.19 4.28
C LYS A 239 11.19 28.93 3.98
N GLU A 240 12.29 28.19 3.94
CA GLU A 240 13.64 28.68 3.72
C GLU A 240 14.37 27.76 2.73
N PRO A 241 15.31 28.27 1.95
CA PRO A 241 16.12 27.47 1.05
C PRO A 241 16.88 26.35 1.79
N VAL A 242 17.17 25.28 1.08
CA VAL A 242 18.02 24.19 1.57
C VAL A 242 19.44 24.68 1.78
N ALA A 243 20.09 24.29 2.89
CA ALA A 243 21.49 24.62 3.14
C ALA A 243 22.40 23.96 2.08
N GLU A 244 23.49 24.65 1.68
CA GLU A 244 24.40 24.18 0.63
C GLU A 244 25.00 22.78 0.91
N ASP A 245 25.23 22.45 2.17
CA ASP A 245 25.80 21.16 2.60
C ASP A 245 24.76 20.09 2.96
N ALA A 246 23.46 20.40 2.85
CA ALA A 246 22.39 19.52 3.29
C ALA A 246 22.35 18.17 2.53
N LEU A 247 22.67 18.16 1.25
CA LEU A 247 22.79 16.94 0.45
C LEU A 247 23.89 16.02 1.01
N GLU A 248 25.08 16.58 1.29
CA GLU A 248 26.19 15.79 1.80
C GLU A 248 25.94 15.28 3.23
N GLN A 249 25.29 16.09 4.08
CA GLN A 249 24.84 15.66 5.39
C GLN A 249 23.84 14.50 5.31
N ASN A 250 22.88 14.59 4.36
CA ASN A 250 21.93 13.50 4.11
C ASN A 250 22.64 12.25 3.56
N ARG A 251 23.56 12.42 2.62
CA ARG A 251 24.39 11.34 2.08
C ARG A 251 25.11 10.61 3.21
N GLY A 252 25.75 11.35 4.12
CA GLY A 252 26.43 10.77 5.29
C GLY A 252 25.49 9.96 6.17
N ARG A 253 24.30 10.50 6.46
CA ARG A 253 23.28 9.80 7.27
C ARG A 253 22.76 8.53 6.60
N LEU A 254 22.47 8.59 5.29
CA LEU A 254 21.99 7.43 4.52
C LEU A 254 23.08 6.38 4.38
N LYS A 255 24.34 6.80 4.15
CA LYS A 255 25.49 5.89 4.07
C LYS A 255 25.72 5.14 5.37
N ALA A 256 25.59 5.80 6.53
CA ALA A 256 25.73 5.14 7.84
C ALA A 256 24.74 3.98 8.03
N ARG A 257 23.55 4.03 7.40
CA ARG A 257 22.57 2.94 7.44
C ARG A 257 22.99 1.69 6.66
N LEU A 258 23.93 1.80 5.73
CA LEU A 258 24.52 0.59 5.09
C LEU A 258 25.29 -0.28 6.09
N GLU A 259 25.88 0.31 7.11
CA GLU A 259 26.60 -0.43 8.17
C GLU A 259 25.59 -1.22 9.03
N GLU A 260 24.35 -0.72 9.15
CA GLU A 260 23.27 -1.41 9.86
C GLU A 260 22.59 -2.49 9.01
N MET A 261 22.91 -2.61 7.70
CA MET A 261 22.27 -3.59 6.81
C MET A 261 22.54 -5.04 7.24
N ASP A 262 23.64 -5.30 7.95
CA ASP A 262 23.94 -6.62 8.54
C ASP A 262 23.02 -6.96 9.73
N ALA A 263 22.29 -5.96 10.26
CA ALA A 263 21.26 -6.15 11.27
C ALA A 263 19.89 -6.56 10.69
N LEU A 264 19.73 -6.55 9.37
CA LEU A 264 18.53 -7.09 8.73
C LEU A 264 18.41 -8.60 9.02
N PRO A 265 17.18 -9.13 9.23
CA PRO A 265 16.98 -10.54 9.53
C PRO A 265 17.18 -11.44 8.29
N TYR A 266 17.72 -10.91 7.21
CA TYR A 266 17.98 -11.62 5.96
C TYR A 266 19.12 -10.97 5.15
N THR A 267 19.73 -11.75 4.28
CA THR A 267 20.79 -11.28 3.39
C THR A 267 20.22 -10.42 2.26
N VAL A 268 20.84 -9.25 2.06
CA VAL A 268 20.56 -8.35 0.95
C VAL A 268 21.75 -8.38 -0.02
N PRO A 269 21.52 -8.65 -1.32
CA PRO A 269 22.61 -8.69 -2.31
C PRO A 269 23.24 -7.30 -2.45
N ARG A 270 24.56 -7.23 -2.34
CA ARG A 270 25.32 -5.97 -2.42
C ARG A 270 26.08 -5.83 -3.73
N LYS A 271 26.57 -6.95 -4.26
CA LYS A 271 27.37 -6.99 -5.48
C LYS A 271 26.48 -7.15 -6.70
N ASN A 272 26.85 -6.49 -7.80
CA ASN A 272 26.11 -6.59 -9.06
C ASN A 272 25.95 -8.03 -9.55
N GLU A 273 26.94 -8.89 -9.32
CA GLU A 273 26.87 -10.29 -9.68
C GLU A 273 25.76 -11.04 -8.93
N GLU A 274 25.66 -10.82 -7.61
CA GLU A 274 24.62 -11.40 -6.75
C GLU A 274 23.23 -10.90 -7.16
N ILE A 275 23.11 -9.60 -7.45
CA ILE A 275 21.86 -8.97 -7.91
C ILE A 275 21.44 -9.56 -9.25
N ARG A 276 22.35 -9.66 -10.22
CA ARG A 276 22.08 -10.25 -11.53
C ARG A 276 21.70 -11.72 -11.43
N LYS A 277 22.33 -12.48 -10.53
CA LYS A 277 21.99 -13.89 -10.29
C LYS A 277 20.58 -14.03 -9.71
N ASN A 278 20.18 -13.15 -8.79
CA ASN A 278 18.81 -13.13 -8.30
C ASN A 278 17.81 -12.73 -9.38
N LEU A 279 18.16 -11.76 -10.22
CA LEU A 279 17.33 -11.34 -11.36
C LEU A 279 17.14 -12.46 -12.38
N ALA A 280 18.19 -13.25 -12.63
CA ALA A 280 18.12 -14.41 -13.53
C ALA A 280 17.09 -15.44 -13.03
N ARG A 281 17.14 -15.78 -11.73
CA ARG A 281 16.15 -16.67 -11.13
C ARG A 281 14.72 -16.10 -11.24
N LEU A 282 14.55 -14.79 -11.02
CA LEU A 282 13.24 -14.15 -11.16
C LEU A 282 12.71 -14.24 -12.60
N ALA A 283 13.59 -14.08 -13.60
CA ALA A 283 13.21 -14.16 -15.01
C ALA A 283 12.77 -15.57 -15.42
N GLU A 284 13.42 -16.61 -14.88
CA GLU A 284 13.04 -18.01 -15.11
C GLU A 284 11.69 -18.39 -14.48
N GLU A 285 11.25 -17.67 -13.44
CA GLU A 285 10.01 -17.92 -12.72
C GLU A 285 8.84 -17.00 -13.17
N LEU A 286 9.04 -16.20 -14.23
CA LEU A 286 7.97 -15.36 -14.78
C LEU A 286 6.87 -16.21 -15.40
N VAL A 287 5.63 -15.83 -15.10
CA VAL A 287 4.44 -16.29 -15.83
C VAL A 287 4.11 -15.23 -16.87
N TRP A 288 4.03 -15.62 -18.13
CA TRP A 288 3.65 -14.70 -19.21
C TRP A 288 2.14 -14.76 -19.43
N ALA A 289 1.49 -13.63 -19.28
CA ALA A 289 0.03 -13.53 -19.23
C ALA A 289 -0.47 -12.19 -19.77
N ASP A 290 -1.75 -12.14 -20.12
CA ASP A 290 -2.46 -10.89 -20.28
C ASP A 290 -2.55 -10.20 -18.91
N ALA A 291 -2.05 -8.96 -18.85
CA ALA A 291 -1.97 -8.22 -17.61
C ALA A 291 -2.27 -6.73 -17.82
N GLU A 292 -3.33 -6.26 -17.18
CA GLU A 292 -3.87 -4.91 -17.30
C GLU A 292 -3.62 -4.08 -16.04
N ILE A 293 -3.08 -2.85 -16.21
CA ILE A 293 -3.01 -1.87 -15.13
C ILE A 293 -4.42 -1.28 -14.93
N VAL A 294 -4.97 -1.48 -13.75
CA VAL A 294 -6.19 -0.83 -13.28
C VAL A 294 -5.79 0.34 -12.40
N ILE A 295 -6.24 1.53 -12.75
CA ILE A 295 -5.87 2.77 -12.04
C ILE A 295 -7.04 3.74 -11.98
N ASP A 296 -7.21 4.40 -10.85
CA ASP A 296 -8.18 5.48 -10.70
C ASP A 296 -7.76 6.72 -11.48
N SER A 297 -8.68 7.29 -12.26
CA SER A 297 -8.50 8.55 -12.98
C SER A 297 -8.44 9.75 -12.01
N LEU A 298 -7.69 10.77 -12.36
CA LEU A 298 -7.65 12.05 -11.61
C LEU A 298 -9.00 12.80 -11.67
N GLU A 299 -9.78 12.64 -12.74
CA GLU A 299 -11.11 13.22 -12.92
C GLU A 299 -12.09 12.78 -11.82
N ARG A 300 -11.83 11.64 -11.19
CA ARG A 300 -12.60 11.15 -10.07
C ARG A 300 -12.68 12.19 -8.93
N PHE A 301 -11.63 12.92 -8.68
CA PHE A 301 -11.55 13.91 -7.61
C PHE A 301 -12.22 15.24 -7.96
N GLU A 302 -12.55 15.43 -9.23
CA GLU A 302 -13.32 16.56 -9.74
C GLU A 302 -14.83 16.29 -9.80
N GLY A 303 -15.26 15.13 -9.29
CA GLY A 303 -16.68 14.72 -9.25
C GLY A 303 -17.15 13.98 -10.49
N GLY A 304 -16.20 13.51 -11.34
CA GLY A 304 -16.52 12.99 -12.67
C GLY A 304 -16.78 11.48 -12.75
N SER A 305 -16.11 10.63 -11.95
CA SER A 305 -16.21 9.17 -12.14
C SER A 305 -16.20 8.38 -10.84
N LYS A 306 -16.68 7.14 -10.89
CA LYS A 306 -16.51 6.15 -9.81
C LYS A 306 -15.07 5.63 -9.82
N SER A 307 -14.66 4.95 -8.76
CA SER A 307 -13.41 4.21 -8.76
C SER A 307 -13.41 3.10 -9.79
N ALA A 308 -12.32 2.99 -10.57
CA ALA A 308 -12.12 1.90 -11.52
C ALA A 308 -12.24 0.52 -10.86
N PHE A 309 -11.82 0.42 -9.60
CA PHE A 309 -11.93 -0.83 -8.82
C PHE A 309 -13.37 -1.17 -8.43
N VAL A 310 -14.22 -0.17 -8.17
CA VAL A 310 -15.66 -0.40 -7.91
C VAL A 310 -16.35 -0.91 -9.15
N GLU A 311 -16.04 -0.33 -10.31
CA GLU A 311 -16.59 -0.77 -11.60
C GLU A 311 -16.09 -2.17 -11.97
N LEU A 312 -14.78 -2.42 -11.82
CA LEU A 312 -14.17 -3.73 -12.04
C LEU A 312 -14.79 -4.81 -11.15
N THR A 313 -14.82 -4.61 -9.85
CA THR A 313 -15.37 -5.62 -8.91
C THR A 313 -16.85 -5.87 -9.13
N ALA A 314 -17.61 -4.84 -9.55
CA ALA A 314 -19.02 -4.98 -9.92
C ALA A 314 -19.18 -5.90 -11.13
N ARG A 315 -18.41 -5.66 -12.20
CA ARG A 315 -18.42 -6.48 -13.43
C ARG A 315 -18.01 -7.92 -13.13
N LEU A 316 -16.89 -8.11 -12.44
CA LEU A 316 -16.38 -9.45 -12.11
C LEU A 316 -17.35 -10.24 -11.23
N ALA A 317 -18.07 -9.58 -10.32
CA ALA A 317 -19.10 -10.25 -9.52
C ALA A 317 -20.25 -10.80 -10.40
N GLU A 318 -20.60 -10.13 -11.49
CA GLU A 318 -21.61 -10.62 -12.46
C GLU A 318 -21.07 -11.81 -13.28
N GLU A 319 -19.78 -11.80 -13.61
CA GLU A 319 -19.09 -12.79 -14.44
C GLU A 319 -18.66 -14.05 -13.65
N ALA A 320 -18.55 -13.99 -12.30
CA ALA A 320 -18.10 -15.09 -11.47
C ALA A 320 -18.99 -16.34 -11.60
N GLU A 321 -18.35 -17.50 -11.84
CA GLU A 321 -19.03 -18.78 -12.10
C GLU A 321 -18.89 -19.79 -10.96
N SER A 322 -17.74 -19.83 -10.28
CA SER A 322 -17.44 -20.89 -9.30
C SER A 322 -16.97 -20.38 -7.95
N GLU A 323 -15.93 -19.57 -7.90
CA GLU A 323 -15.41 -19.06 -6.64
C GLU A 323 -14.82 -17.63 -6.74
N PHE A 324 -14.88 -16.93 -5.61
CA PHE A 324 -14.25 -15.63 -5.44
C PHE A 324 -13.53 -15.60 -4.09
N VAL A 325 -12.21 -15.62 -4.11
CA VAL A 325 -11.35 -15.58 -2.91
C VAL A 325 -10.75 -14.19 -2.78
N ILE A 326 -10.94 -13.57 -1.64
CA ILE A 326 -10.57 -12.18 -1.39
C ILE A 326 -9.72 -12.06 -0.13
N GLU A 327 -8.61 -11.35 -0.21
CA GLU A 327 -7.88 -10.85 0.95
C GLU A 327 -7.88 -9.33 0.97
N THR A 328 -8.35 -8.74 2.06
CA THR A 328 -8.36 -7.28 2.22
C THR A 328 -8.02 -6.88 3.65
N ALA A 329 -7.08 -5.94 3.77
CA ALA A 329 -6.65 -5.45 5.07
C ALA A 329 -7.78 -4.77 5.84
N TYR A 330 -8.62 -4.00 5.14
CA TYR A 330 -9.74 -3.25 5.68
C TYR A 330 -11.01 -3.62 4.93
N LEU A 331 -12.01 -4.06 5.68
CA LEU A 331 -13.27 -4.56 5.15
C LEU A 331 -14.44 -3.79 5.79
N ILE A 332 -14.96 -2.79 5.10
CA ILE A 332 -16.17 -2.05 5.47
C ILE A 332 -17.01 -1.96 4.20
N PRO A 333 -17.76 -3.03 3.85
CA PRO A 333 -18.49 -3.08 2.60
C PRO A 333 -19.68 -2.11 2.62
N ALA A 334 -20.02 -1.57 1.45
CA ALA A 334 -21.32 -0.91 1.28
C ALA A 334 -22.44 -1.96 1.31
N GLN A 335 -23.66 -1.54 1.65
CA GLN A 335 -24.81 -2.45 1.62
C GLN A 335 -25.01 -3.06 0.22
N GLU A 336 -24.88 -2.25 -0.83
CA GLU A 336 -24.98 -2.75 -2.22
C GLU A 336 -23.93 -3.82 -2.55
N GLY A 337 -22.75 -3.75 -1.91
CA GLY A 337 -21.72 -4.78 -2.06
C GLY A 337 -22.11 -6.10 -1.42
N ILE A 338 -22.73 -6.06 -0.22
CA ILE A 338 -23.23 -7.26 0.45
C ILE A 338 -24.38 -7.88 -0.33
N ASP A 339 -25.34 -7.06 -0.80
CA ASP A 339 -26.49 -7.50 -1.56
C ASP A 339 -26.04 -8.20 -2.87
N ARG A 340 -25.05 -7.64 -3.55
CA ARG A 340 -24.45 -8.24 -4.74
C ARG A 340 -23.76 -9.58 -4.43
N VAL A 341 -23.05 -9.67 -3.31
CA VAL A 341 -22.46 -10.95 -2.92
C VAL A 341 -23.55 -11.98 -2.61
N ALA A 342 -24.65 -11.59 -1.98
CA ALA A 342 -25.78 -12.50 -1.77
C ALA A 342 -26.32 -13.06 -3.12
N GLU A 343 -26.47 -12.19 -4.13
CA GLU A 343 -26.91 -12.62 -5.47
C GLU A 343 -25.95 -13.64 -6.12
N ILE A 344 -24.64 -13.45 -6.00
CA ILE A 344 -23.68 -14.41 -6.58
C ILE A 344 -23.58 -15.70 -5.77
N THR A 345 -23.72 -15.67 -4.45
CA THR A 345 -23.76 -16.89 -3.61
C THR A 345 -25.04 -17.68 -3.85
N GLU A 346 -26.18 -17.03 -4.11
CA GLU A 346 -27.43 -17.70 -4.53
C GLU A 346 -27.28 -18.41 -5.88
N ARG A 347 -26.42 -17.93 -6.78
CA ARG A 347 -26.05 -18.64 -8.02
C ARG A 347 -25.13 -19.84 -7.80
N GLY A 348 -24.65 -20.06 -6.58
CA GLY A 348 -23.75 -21.16 -6.22
C GLY A 348 -22.26 -20.79 -6.24
N VAL A 349 -21.90 -19.52 -6.47
CA VAL A 349 -20.51 -19.07 -6.39
C VAL A 349 -20.05 -19.05 -4.94
N ARG A 350 -18.93 -19.69 -4.65
CA ARG A 350 -18.33 -19.73 -3.32
C ARG A 350 -17.54 -18.46 -3.05
N VAL A 351 -17.95 -17.61 -2.13
CA VAL A 351 -17.23 -16.38 -1.76
C VAL A 351 -16.52 -16.55 -0.41
N ARG A 352 -15.20 -16.42 -0.41
CA ARG A 352 -14.34 -16.50 0.78
C ARG A 352 -13.59 -15.20 1.00
N ILE A 353 -13.64 -14.65 2.20
CA ILE A 353 -12.96 -13.38 2.53
C ILE A 353 -12.09 -13.59 3.76
N LEU A 354 -10.79 -13.21 3.64
CA LEU A 354 -9.87 -13.05 4.77
C LEU A 354 -9.64 -11.57 5.03
N THR A 355 -9.82 -11.16 6.28
CA THR A 355 -9.50 -9.80 6.76
C THR A 355 -8.82 -9.84 8.13
N ASN A 356 -8.55 -8.69 8.72
CA ASN A 356 -7.94 -8.61 10.04
C ASN A 356 -8.92 -8.91 11.17
N SER A 357 -8.50 -9.71 12.15
CA SER A 357 -9.13 -9.79 13.46
C SER A 357 -8.92 -8.49 14.25
N MET A 358 -9.50 -8.40 15.44
CA MET A 358 -9.29 -7.24 16.31
C MET A 358 -7.82 -7.04 16.72
N LEU A 359 -7.06 -8.12 16.89
CA LEU A 359 -5.68 -8.08 17.37
C LEU A 359 -4.64 -8.04 16.24
N SER A 360 -4.99 -8.47 15.03
CA SER A 360 -4.13 -8.33 13.85
C SER A 360 -4.32 -6.99 13.11
N ASN A 361 -5.34 -6.21 13.49
CA ASN A 361 -5.65 -4.94 12.85
C ASN A 361 -4.83 -3.79 13.47
N ASN A 362 -4.09 -3.06 12.64
CA ASN A 362 -3.33 -1.88 13.06
C ASN A 362 -4.20 -0.61 13.23
N HIS A 363 -5.48 -0.64 12.77
CA HIS A 363 -6.44 0.45 12.89
C HIS A 363 -7.73 0.00 13.60
N LEU A 364 -7.80 0.18 14.92
CA LEU A 364 -8.97 -0.21 15.72
C LEU A 364 -10.26 0.50 15.29
N SER A 365 -10.19 1.70 14.71
CA SER A 365 -11.35 2.40 14.14
C SER A 365 -11.96 1.63 12.97
N VAL A 366 -11.14 1.11 12.06
CA VAL A 366 -11.59 0.27 10.95
C VAL A 366 -12.27 -0.98 11.48
N HIS A 367 -11.65 -1.68 12.43
CA HIS A 367 -12.23 -2.87 13.04
C HIS A 367 -13.57 -2.56 13.75
N ALA A 368 -13.67 -1.40 14.42
CA ALA A 368 -14.89 -0.97 15.08
C ALA A 368 -16.09 -0.81 14.12
N HIS A 369 -15.82 -0.39 12.88
CA HIS A 369 -16.87 -0.25 11.87
C HIS A 369 -17.10 -1.57 11.11
N TYR A 370 -16.06 -2.32 10.75
CA TYR A 370 -16.16 -3.64 10.13
C TYR A 370 -17.06 -4.60 10.91
N ARG A 371 -16.92 -4.69 12.22
CA ARG A 371 -17.69 -5.60 13.08
C ARG A 371 -19.22 -5.48 12.93
N LYS A 372 -19.73 -4.33 12.47
CA LYS A 372 -21.16 -4.10 12.24
C LYS A 372 -21.72 -4.93 11.09
N TYR A 373 -20.86 -5.33 10.17
CA TYR A 373 -21.24 -6.01 8.92
C TYR A 373 -21.07 -7.53 8.95
N ARG A 374 -20.31 -8.08 9.91
CA ARG A 374 -19.99 -9.51 9.99
C ARG A 374 -21.19 -10.41 9.85
N LYS A 375 -22.25 -10.17 10.64
CA LYS A 375 -23.45 -10.97 10.63
C LYS A 375 -24.12 -10.96 9.24
N ARG A 376 -24.28 -9.80 8.65
CA ARG A 376 -24.89 -9.64 7.33
C ARG A 376 -24.07 -10.34 6.23
N MET A 377 -22.75 -10.26 6.30
CA MET A 377 -21.87 -10.94 5.36
C MET A 377 -22.01 -12.47 5.45
N ILE A 378 -22.07 -13.01 6.66
CA ILE A 378 -22.29 -14.46 6.85
C ILE A 378 -23.68 -14.86 6.37
N GLU A 379 -24.72 -14.07 6.66
CA GLU A 379 -26.10 -14.30 6.19
C GLU A 379 -26.20 -14.19 4.66
N ALA A 380 -25.35 -13.42 4.01
CA ALA A 380 -25.21 -13.34 2.55
C ALA A 380 -24.41 -14.49 1.94
N GLY A 381 -24.04 -15.53 2.72
CA GLY A 381 -23.32 -16.70 2.23
C GLY A 381 -21.80 -16.57 2.17
N ILE A 382 -21.21 -15.47 2.67
CA ILE A 382 -19.76 -15.29 2.69
C ILE A 382 -19.13 -16.21 3.76
N GLU A 383 -18.13 -17.00 3.34
CA GLU A 383 -17.22 -17.66 4.26
C GLU A 383 -16.20 -16.63 4.76
N LEU A 384 -16.46 -16.10 5.96
CA LEU A 384 -15.69 -15.00 6.54
C LEU A 384 -14.61 -15.52 7.48
N HIS A 385 -13.38 -15.07 7.25
CA HIS A 385 -12.21 -15.41 8.04
C HIS A 385 -11.50 -14.15 8.56
N GLU A 386 -10.95 -14.25 9.77
CA GLU A 386 -10.15 -13.18 10.38
C GLU A 386 -8.76 -13.71 10.72
N LEU A 387 -7.71 -13.00 10.23
CA LEU A 387 -6.32 -13.38 10.46
C LEU A 387 -6.02 -13.41 11.98
N ARG A 388 -5.36 -14.44 12.45
CA ARG A 388 -4.81 -14.52 13.81
C ARG A 388 -3.61 -13.58 13.95
N PRO A 389 -3.36 -13.02 15.14
CA PRO A 389 -2.18 -12.16 15.38
C PRO A 389 -0.86 -12.95 15.42
N ASP A 390 -0.94 -14.28 15.62
CA ASP A 390 0.18 -15.21 15.80
C ASP A 390 0.14 -16.40 14.82
N PRO A 391 -0.12 -16.18 13.51
CA PRO A 391 -0.31 -17.28 12.58
C PRO A 391 1.00 -17.99 12.26
N GLU A 392 0.91 -19.32 11.97
CA GLU A 392 2.05 -20.11 11.49
C GLU A 392 2.69 -19.54 10.23
N ILE A 393 1.92 -18.80 9.43
CA ILE A 393 2.45 -18.14 8.24
C ILE A 393 3.59 -17.18 8.56
N LEU A 394 3.66 -16.66 9.79
CA LEU A 394 4.82 -15.91 10.27
C LEU A 394 6.07 -16.79 10.44
N GLU A 395 5.90 -18.11 10.61
CA GLU A 395 7.04 -19.02 10.66
C GLU A 395 7.87 -18.98 9.36
N LEU A 396 7.24 -18.69 8.21
CA LEU A 396 7.95 -18.44 6.96
C LEU A 396 8.87 -17.20 7.07
N TYR A 397 8.52 -16.25 7.92
CA TYR A 397 9.33 -15.07 8.22
C TYR A 397 10.28 -15.30 9.40
N LYS A 398 9.93 -16.19 10.34
CA LYS A 398 10.77 -16.54 11.50
C LYS A 398 12.01 -17.35 11.13
N GLN A 399 12.03 -18.04 9.99
CA GLN A 399 13.24 -18.73 9.47
C GLN A 399 14.39 -17.75 9.13
N ALA A 400 14.12 -16.47 9.15
CA ALA A 400 15.08 -15.39 8.92
C ALA A 400 15.57 -14.74 10.21
N GLU A 401 15.88 -15.50 11.25
CA GLU A 401 16.53 -15.08 12.50
C GLU A 401 15.66 -14.57 13.68
N ARG A 402 16.20 -14.83 14.89
CA ARG A 402 15.60 -14.76 16.23
C ARG A 402 14.96 -13.41 16.65
N ARG A 403 15.14 -12.30 15.93
CA ARG A 403 14.68 -10.97 16.34
C ARG A 403 13.23 -10.67 16.02
N VAL A 404 12.64 -11.39 15.08
CA VAL A 404 11.25 -11.16 14.60
C VAL A 404 10.26 -12.14 15.25
N ALA A 405 10.73 -13.09 16.03
CA ALA A 405 9.95 -14.21 16.60
C ALA A 405 8.78 -13.78 17.51
N GLU A 406 8.79 -12.55 18.05
CA GLU A 406 7.73 -12.04 18.94
C GLU A 406 6.80 -11.02 18.27
N SER A 407 7.00 -10.73 16.97
CA SER A 407 6.17 -9.75 16.27
C SER A 407 4.77 -10.33 15.97
N HIS A 408 3.77 -9.45 16.02
CA HIS A 408 2.42 -9.80 15.60
C HIS A 408 2.29 -9.75 14.08
N ALA A 409 1.41 -10.59 13.53
CA ALA A 409 1.01 -10.51 12.14
C ALA A 409 -0.14 -9.53 11.96
N GLY A 410 -0.06 -8.71 10.90
CA GLY A 410 -1.17 -7.94 10.40
C GLY A 410 -1.39 -8.24 8.92
N LEU A 411 -2.65 -8.33 8.48
CA LEU A 411 -2.96 -8.41 7.06
C LEU A 411 -2.92 -7.02 6.45
N HIS A 412 -2.14 -6.86 5.37
CA HIS A 412 -2.16 -5.65 4.56
C HIS A 412 -2.39 -5.94 3.07
N THR A 413 -2.58 -7.20 2.70
CA THR A 413 -2.91 -7.64 1.34
C THR A 413 -4.21 -7.00 0.84
N LYS A 414 -4.23 -6.63 -0.43
CA LYS A 414 -5.42 -6.25 -1.20
C LYS A 414 -5.34 -7.00 -2.51
N ALA A 415 -5.97 -8.17 -2.51
CA ALA A 415 -5.94 -9.07 -3.66
C ALA A 415 -7.22 -9.89 -3.72
N PHE A 416 -7.55 -10.34 -4.92
CA PHE A 416 -8.54 -11.37 -5.11
C PHE A 416 -8.15 -12.34 -6.23
N VAL A 417 -8.73 -13.53 -6.18
CA VAL A 417 -8.72 -14.50 -7.28
C VAL A 417 -10.14 -14.90 -7.56
N MET A 418 -10.53 -14.88 -8.83
CA MET A 418 -11.83 -15.29 -9.35
C MET A 418 -11.66 -16.49 -10.27
N ASP A 419 -12.47 -17.52 -10.04
CA ASP A 419 -12.61 -18.73 -10.87
C ASP A 419 -11.25 -19.39 -11.21
N ARG A 420 -10.26 -19.29 -10.28
CA ARG A 420 -8.89 -19.83 -10.40
C ARG A 420 -8.15 -19.36 -11.66
N ARG A 421 -8.54 -18.22 -12.22
CA ARG A 421 -8.03 -17.69 -13.46
C ARG A 421 -7.65 -16.22 -13.37
N LEU A 422 -8.59 -15.34 -12.97
CA LEU A 422 -8.34 -13.92 -12.85
C LEU A 422 -7.81 -13.57 -11.48
N SER A 423 -6.67 -12.89 -11.44
CA SER A 423 -6.06 -12.39 -10.19
C SER A 423 -5.92 -10.88 -10.24
N MET A 424 -6.28 -10.19 -9.14
CA MET A 424 -5.99 -8.78 -8.95
C MET A 424 -5.09 -8.62 -7.73
N ILE A 425 -3.99 -7.89 -7.86
CA ILE A 425 -3.13 -7.49 -6.75
C ILE A 425 -2.86 -5.99 -6.85
N GLY A 426 -3.08 -5.24 -5.78
CA GLY A 426 -2.94 -3.79 -5.82
C GLY A 426 -3.07 -3.10 -4.47
N SER A 427 -3.52 -1.87 -4.51
CA SER A 427 -3.63 -1.01 -3.34
C SER A 427 -5.06 -0.86 -2.79
N TYR A 428 -6.10 -1.30 -3.52
CA TYR A 428 -7.51 -1.07 -3.22
C TYR A 428 -8.02 -1.94 -2.05
N ASN A 429 -8.39 -1.30 -0.93
CA ASN A 429 -9.13 -1.96 0.15
C ASN A 429 -10.64 -1.96 -0.12
N MET A 430 -11.36 -2.92 0.47
CA MET A 430 -12.83 -2.92 0.45
C MET A 430 -13.40 -2.06 1.57
N ASP A 431 -13.08 -0.75 1.55
CA ASP A 431 -13.52 0.22 2.53
C ASP A 431 -14.03 1.52 1.88
N PRO A 432 -14.74 2.39 2.63
CA PRO A 432 -15.25 3.65 2.10
C PRO A 432 -14.14 4.60 1.65
N ARG A 433 -12.97 4.56 2.29
CA ARG A 433 -11.86 5.45 1.96
C ARG A 433 -11.30 5.14 0.57
N SER A 434 -11.03 3.87 0.26
CA SER A 434 -10.59 3.45 -1.08
C SER A 434 -11.69 3.67 -2.13
N ARG A 435 -12.94 3.43 -1.74
CA ARG A 435 -14.09 3.63 -2.64
C ARG A 435 -14.36 5.09 -3.00
N ILE A 436 -14.10 6.06 -2.08
CA ILE A 436 -14.54 7.46 -2.23
C ILE A 436 -13.36 8.42 -2.37
N TRP A 437 -12.31 8.26 -1.55
CA TRP A 437 -11.32 9.31 -1.29
C TRP A 437 -9.93 9.03 -1.85
N ASN A 438 -9.51 7.77 -1.85
CA ASN A 438 -8.18 7.44 -2.32
C ASN A 438 -8.16 7.22 -3.83
N SER A 439 -7.02 7.50 -4.45
CA SER A 439 -6.68 6.88 -5.71
C SER A 439 -5.96 5.57 -5.48
N GLU A 440 -6.24 4.59 -6.32
CA GLU A 440 -5.72 3.24 -6.19
C GLU A 440 -5.11 2.77 -7.51
N ILE A 441 -4.20 1.79 -7.44
CA ILE A 441 -3.59 1.11 -8.58
C ILE A 441 -3.50 -0.38 -8.31
N GLY A 442 -3.64 -1.20 -9.35
CA GLY A 442 -3.46 -2.63 -9.28
C GLY A 442 -3.17 -3.24 -10.63
N LEU A 443 -2.83 -4.51 -10.63
CA LEU A 443 -2.58 -5.32 -11.81
C LEU A 443 -3.61 -6.46 -11.85
N LEU A 444 -4.46 -6.47 -12.87
CA LEU A 444 -5.36 -7.56 -13.20
C LEU A 444 -4.62 -8.52 -14.14
N ILE A 445 -4.58 -9.80 -13.80
CA ILE A 445 -3.82 -10.82 -14.52
C ILE A 445 -4.75 -11.97 -14.88
N ASP A 446 -4.85 -12.28 -16.16
CA ASP A 446 -5.61 -13.42 -16.67
C ASP A 446 -4.65 -14.60 -16.93
N SER A 447 -4.55 -15.49 -15.94
CA SER A 447 -3.70 -16.68 -15.99
C SER A 447 -4.06 -17.66 -14.88
N GLU A 448 -4.41 -18.88 -15.27
CA GLU A 448 -4.64 -19.97 -14.33
C GLU A 448 -3.36 -20.29 -13.53
N GLU A 449 -2.20 -20.33 -14.19
CA GLU A 449 -0.91 -20.61 -13.53
C GLU A 449 -0.58 -19.54 -12.46
N PHE A 450 -0.81 -18.27 -12.77
CA PHE A 450 -0.55 -17.19 -11.80
C PHE A 450 -1.58 -17.21 -10.67
N ALA A 451 -2.86 -17.44 -10.99
CA ALA A 451 -3.94 -17.54 -10.02
C ALA A 451 -3.70 -18.66 -9.00
N GLU A 452 -3.22 -19.83 -9.44
CA GLU A 452 -2.84 -20.91 -8.53
C GLU A 452 -1.74 -20.51 -7.55
N LYS A 453 -0.73 -19.77 -7.99
CA LYS A 453 0.35 -19.26 -7.11
C LYS A 453 -0.20 -18.27 -6.07
N VAL A 454 -1.16 -17.44 -6.45
CA VAL A 454 -1.82 -16.50 -5.53
C VAL A 454 -2.72 -17.26 -4.55
N LEU A 455 -3.51 -18.22 -5.05
CA LEU A 455 -4.40 -19.05 -4.23
C LEU A 455 -3.61 -19.87 -3.21
N GLU A 456 -2.46 -20.43 -3.55
CA GLU A 456 -1.62 -21.16 -2.57
C GLU A 456 -1.30 -20.28 -1.34
N ILE A 457 -1.02 -19.00 -1.56
CA ILE A 457 -0.78 -18.07 -0.45
C ILE A 457 -2.08 -17.74 0.31
N MET A 458 -3.18 -17.50 -0.42
CA MET A 458 -4.48 -17.18 0.19
C MET A 458 -5.03 -18.36 1.01
N GLU A 459 -4.94 -19.59 0.50
CA GLU A 459 -5.37 -20.79 1.21
C GLU A 459 -4.62 -21.00 2.53
N ARG A 460 -3.31 -20.74 2.55
CA ARG A 460 -2.56 -20.71 3.81
C ARG A 460 -3.09 -19.67 4.80
N GLY A 461 -3.54 -18.52 4.29
CA GLY A 461 -4.18 -17.49 5.13
C GLY A 461 -5.53 -17.92 5.69
N LEU A 462 -6.30 -18.67 4.91
CA LEU A 462 -7.61 -19.20 5.28
C LEU A 462 -7.53 -20.47 6.17
N ASP A 463 -6.35 -21.08 6.28
CA ASP A 463 -6.13 -22.27 7.12
C ASP A 463 -6.54 -21.97 8.57
N PRO A 464 -7.25 -22.92 9.25
CA PRO A 464 -7.65 -22.77 10.65
C PRO A 464 -6.49 -22.52 11.64
N ALA A 465 -5.26 -22.91 11.30
CA ALA A 465 -4.07 -22.57 12.07
C ALA A 465 -3.71 -21.08 12.00
N ASN A 466 -4.09 -20.40 10.91
CA ASN A 466 -3.73 -19.02 10.61
C ASN A 466 -4.88 -18.01 10.74
N SER A 467 -6.13 -18.49 10.75
CA SER A 467 -7.30 -17.61 10.80
C SER A 467 -8.44 -18.19 11.65
N TYR A 468 -9.27 -17.29 12.15
CA TYR A 468 -10.54 -17.62 12.77
C TYR A 468 -11.63 -17.66 11.69
N ARG A 469 -12.32 -18.79 11.52
CA ARG A 469 -13.54 -18.85 10.74
C ARG A 469 -14.71 -18.31 11.56
N LEU A 470 -15.52 -17.43 11.00
CA LEU A 470 -16.70 -16.85 11.64
C LEU A 470 -17.97 -17.56 11.16
N THR A 471 -18.81 -17.91 12.12
CA THR A 471 -20.14 -18.52 11.88
C THR A 471 -21.19 -17.90 12.81
N LEU A 472 -22.43 -18.29 12.65
CA LEU A 472 -23.53 -17.94 13.56
C LEU A 472 -24.02 -19.18 14.30
N ASP A 473 -24.26 -19.07 15.62
CA ASP A 473 -24.92 -20.12 16.39
C ASP A 473 -26.45 -20.16 16.11
N ASP A 474 -27.16 -21.12 16.71
CA ASP A 474 -28.61 -21.28 16.56
C ASP A 474 -29.42 -20.05 17.02
N LYS A 475 -28.80 -19.13 17.77
CA LYS A 475 -29.40 -17.88 18.25
C LYS A 475 -28.96 -16.68 17.40
N GLY A 476 -28.25 -16.92 16.29
CA GLY A 476 -27.72 -15.87 15.40
C GLY A 476 -26.61 -15.02 16.01
N LYS A 477 -25.84 -15.55 16.98
CA LYS A 477 -24.67 -14.90 17.58
C LYS A 477 -23.40 -15.38 16.89
N LEU A 478 -22.43 -14.48 16.77
CA LEU A 478 -21.12 -14.78 16.20
C LEU A 478 -20.34 -15.80 17.03
N VAL A 479 -19.74 -16.74 16.33
CA VAL A 479 -18.85 -17.77 16.83
C VAL A 479 -17.58 -17.76 15.99
N TRP A 480 -16.42 -17.80 16.63
CA TRP A 480 -15.11 -17.94 16.00
C TRP A 480 -14.60 -19.34 16.24
N THR A 481 -14.07 -19.99 15.22
CA THR A 481 -13.44 -21.31 15.31
C THR A 481 -12.06 -21.25 14.65
N ALA A 482 -11.07 -21.89 15.25
CA ALA A 482 -9.72 -22.04 14.69
C ALA A 482 -9.06 -23.29 15.27
N GLU A 483 -7.93 -23.71 14.69
CA GLU A 483 -7.10 -24.78 15.23
C GLU A 483 -6.21 -24.21 16.35
N GLY A 484 -6.25 -24.84 17.51
CA GLY A 484 -5.39 -24.56 18.65
C GLY A 484 -4.33 -25.65 18.84
N PRO A 485 -3.41 -25.50 19.80
CA PRO A 485 -2.35 -26.47 20.07
C PRO A 485 -2.88 -27.89 20.42
N ASP A 486 -4.03 -27.94 21.08
CA ASP A 486 -4.68 -29.18 21.56
C ASP A 486 -5.88 -29.61 20.72
N GLY A 487 -6.09 -29.00 19.55
CA GLY A 487 -7.21 -29.26 18.64
C GLY A 487 -8.12 -28.03 18.44
N PRO A 488 -9.30 -28.26 17.78
CA PRO A 488 -10.19 -27.13 17.45
C PRO A 488 -10.69 -26.37 18.66
N GLU A 489 -10.59 -25.06 18.62
CA GLU A 489 -11.05 -24.15 19.65
C GLU A 489 -12.22 -23.29 19.16
N THR A 490 -13.08 -22.87 20.11
CA THR A 490 -14.27 -22.07 19.82
C THR A 490 -14.39 -20.88 20.77
N TRP A 491 -14.67 -19.70 20.23
CA TRP A 491 -14.89 -18.47 21.01
C TRP A 491 -16.25 -17.85 20.70
N HIS A 492 -16.88 -17.28 21.73
CA HIS A 492 -18.13 -16.51 21.64
C HIS A 492 -17.91 -15.00 21.86
N LYS A 493 -16.66 -14.58 21.85
CA LYS A 493 -16.19 -13.18 21.93
C LYS A 493 -14.92 -13.08 21.12
N GLU A 494 -14.56 -11.85 20.73
CA GLU A 494 -13.29 -11.55 20.02
C GLU A 494 -12.11 -12.34 20.63
N PRO A 495 -11.50 -13.29 19.92
CA PRO A 495 -10.42 -14.13 20.45
C PRO A 495 -9.24 -13.31 20.97
N GLY A 496 -8.62 -13.76 22.07
CA GLY A 496 -7.45 -13.10 22.66
C GLY A 496 -7.67 -11.70 23.25
N SER A 497 -8.85 -11.11 23.07
CA SER A 497 -9.11 -9.72 23.46
C SER A 497 -9.52 -9.57 24.93
N THR A 498 -9.10 -8.45 25.54
CA THR A 498 -9.56 -8.04 26.88
C THR A 498 -10.95 -7.36 26.84
N ALA A 499 -11.65 -7.36 27.98
CA ALA A 499 -12.93 -6.63 28.10
C ALA A 499 -12.78 -5.15 27.78
N TRP A 500 -11.65 -4.54 28.14
CA TRP A 500 -11.35 -3.13 27.88
C TRP A 500 -11.13 -2.83 26.39
N GLN A 501 -10.44 -3.71 25.67
CA GLN A 501 -10.26 -3.58 24.23
C GLN A 501 -11.61 -3.67 23.50
N ARG A 502 -12.45 -4.64 23.85
CA ARG A 502 -13.82 -4.77 23.30
C ARG A 502 -14.70 -3.55 23.61
N PHE A 503 -14.58 -2.99 24.82
CA PHE A 503 -15.26 -1.75 25.17
C PHE A 503 -14.82 -0.57 24.31
N LYS A 504 -13.51 -0.36 24.14
CA LYS A 504 -12.96 0.70 23.28
C LYS A 504 -13.49 0.59 21.85
N VAL A 505 -13.41 -0.60 21.25
CA VAL A 505 -13.89 -0.86 19.89
C VAL A 505 -15.40 -0.58 19.78
N ARG A 506 -16.20 -1.00 20.79
CA ARG A 506 -17.63 -0.71 20.82
C ARG A 506 -17.91 0.79 20.91
N PHE A 507 -17.18 1.52 21.73
CA PHE A 507 -17.30 2.96 21.84
C PHE A 507 -16.94 3.66 20.52
N MET A 508 -15.83 3.27 19.89
CA MET A 508 -15.40 3.82 18.59
C MET A 508 -16.44 3.56 17.49
N SER A 509 -17.17 2.45 17.54
CA SER A 509 -18.20 2.15 16.54
C SER A 509 -19.42 3.08 16.56
N TRP A 510 -19.58 3.90 17.62
CA TRP A 510 -20.63 4.91 17.70
C TRP A 510 -20.23 6.26 17.09
N ILE A 511 -18.94 6.48 16.88
CA ILE A 511 -18.44 7.69 16.26
C ILE A 511 -18.77 7.64 14.76
N PRO A 512 -19.44 8.66 14.18
CA PRO A 512 -19.85 8.64 12.78
C PRO A 512 -18.68 9.02 11.84
N MET A 513 -17.66 8.17 11.79
CA MET A 513 -16.45 8.37 10.97
C MET A 513 -16.27 7.29 9.89
N GLU A 514 -17.28 6.49 9.63
CA GLU A 514 -17.20 5.35 8.72
C GLU A 514 -16.84 5.74 7.28
N LYS A 515 -17.28 6.92 6.84
CA LYS A 515 -17.00 7.43 5.49
C LYS A 515 -15.54 7.89 5.28
N GLU A 516 -14.83 8.10 6.38
CA GLU A 516 -13.43 8.53 6.36
C GLU A 516 -12.43 7.37 6.59
N LEU A 517 -12.95 6.16 6.80
CA LEU A 517 -12.17 4.93 7.05
C LEU A 517 -11.93 4.12 5.79
#